data_a6b67b3f84942ca30f363dc6365ceb00
#
_entry.id   a6b67b3f84942ca30f363dc6365ceb00
#
_cell.length_a   1.000
_cell.length_b   1.000
_cell.length_c   1.000
_cell.angle_alpha   90.00
_cell.angle_beta   90.00
_cell.angle_gamma   90.00
#
_symmetry.space_group_name_H-M   'P 1'
#
loop_
_entity.id
_entity.type
_entity.pdbx_description
1 polymer ?
#
loop_
_entity_poly.entity_id
_entity_poly.type
_entity_poly.pdbx_seq_one_letter_code
_entity_poly.pdbx_strand_id
1 'polypeptide(L)'
;MVAVNTTGDQPVSPREMLQAIELLFCRMDAIDQQCGNEFPLFSPGESNRWTVSQGGSWAGGFWSACWWLRAKVTDSIEDQRKAAAISRQLAAKTAIDSGYRSLIFWYGAALGALWFQDAHAQQLTQLSVNAITHSFNPKLNCFPLGTAMGGGSRGNQAVTIDSFASMIQLLSSSDQNLHRFMAQRHTETMLAACYRDNGAVHATAQFDGRGFHPLGQAGQWSRGQAWAMLGLSRAAALWGEPYTTLARNACGYWITSRPDPLAPNRLGESISGYDPSASVIAALAMLSLANLLPDGESLRTYSYRQISAVIRSQFFTILQTDRDSIPDRRNGDSAIFWGCSYKTSPGVEELVESVWGNFFLMAALCALTGFIEPRHC
;
A
#
# COMPACT_ATOMS: atom_id res chain seq x y z
N MET A 1 11.04 30.95 2.62
CA MET A 1 11.48 30.35 1.35
C MET A 1 12.82 29.68 1.63
N VAL A 2 12.82 28.38 1.90
CA VAL A 2 14.05 27.58 2.03
C VAL A 2 14.32 27.03 0.64
N ALA A 3 15.48 27.37 0.07
CA ALA A 3 15.91 26.92 -1.24
C ALA A 3 16.00 25.39 -1.23
N VAL A 4 15.18 24.72 -2.02
CA VAL A 4 15.31 23.28 -2.31
C VAL A 4 16.59 23.12 -3.11
N ASN A 5 17.56 22.44 -2.52
CA ASN A 5 18.82 22.10 -3.16
C ASN A 5 18.55 21.17 -4.35
N THR A 6 18.86 21.60 -5.54
CA THR A 6 18.66 20.91 -6.84
C THR A 6 19.63 19.74 -7.10
N THR A 7 20.03 18.99 -6.09
CA THR A 7 20.80 17.74 -6.27
C THR A 7 19.92 16.53 -6.65
N GLY A 8 18.61 16.75 -6.93
CA GLY A 8 17.58 15.73 -7.09
C GLY A 8 17.41 15.08 -8.46
N ASP A 9 18.12 15.54 -9.51
CA ASP A 9 17.82 15.08 -10.88
C ASP A 9 18.56 13.79 -11.32
N GLN A 10 19.47 13.28 -10.52
CA GLN A 10 20.10 11.99 -10.84
C GLN A 10 19.30 10.84 -10.24
N PRO A 11 19.02 9.78 -11.01
CA PRO A 11 18.37 8.59 -10.47
C PRO A 11 19.23 7.97 -9.35
N VAL A 12 18.55 7.41 -8.35
CA VAL A 12 19.17 6.67 -7.25
C VAL A 12 19.97 5.51 -7.82
N SER A 13 21.21 5.37 -7.36
CA SER A 13 22.06 4.23 -7.76
C SER A 13 21.56 2.93 -7.12
N PRO A 14 21.85 1.76 -7.72
CA PRO A 14 21.54 0.45 -7.10
C PRO A 14 22.11 0.32 -5.68
N ARG A 15 23.27 0.90 -5.42
CA ARG A 15 23.91 0.88 -4.10
C ARG A 15 23.12 1.69 -3.07
N GLU A 16 22.62 2.88 -3.43
CA GLU A 16 21.78 3.69 -2.55
C GLU A 16 20.44 2.96 -2.24
N MET A 17 19.84 2.28 -3.23
CA MET A 17 18.63 1.51 -3.02
C MET A 17 18.83 0.34 -2.06
N LEU A 18 19.91 -0.42 -2.23
CA LEU A 18 20.27 -1.53 -1.33
C LEU A 18 20.54 -1.01 0.09
N GLN A 19 21.26 0.09 0.23
CA GLN A 19 21.49 0.72 1.53
C GLN A 19 20.18 1.16 2.19
N ALA A 20 19.25 1.75 1.43
CA ALA A 20 17.94 2.14 1.97
C ALA A 20 17.13 0.92 2.43
N ILE A 21 17.19 -0.21 1.71
CA ILE A 21 16.55 -1.48 2.12
C ILE A 21 17.15 -1.98 3.45
N GLU A 22 18.48 -1.99 3.58
CA GLU A 22 19.16 -2.41 4.81
C GLU A 22 18.77 -1.54 6.00
N LEU A 23 18.75 -0.22 5.83
CA LEU A 23 18.34 0.74 6.86
C LEU A 23 16.89 0.53 7.31
N LEU A 24 15.98 0.21 6.37
CA LEU A 24 14.58 -0.11 6.68
C LEU A 24 14.47 -1.47 7.40
N PHE A 25 15.30 -2.45 7.09
CA PHE A 25 15.32 -3.72 7.81
C PHE A 25 15.81 -3.53 9.26
N CYS A 26 16.84 -2.72 9.49
CA CYS A 26 17.24 -2.33 10.84
C CYS A 26 16.13 -1.57 11.58
N ARG A 27 15.37 -0.74 10.85
CA ARG A 27 14.19 -0.07 11.42
C ARG A 27 13.10 -1.04 11.84
N MET A 28 12.83 -2.09 11.04
CA MET A 28 11.88 -3.14 11.41
C MET A 28 12.28 -3.84 12.71
N ASP A 29 13.57 -4.14 12.92
CA ASP A 29 14.05 -4.75 14.16
C ASP A 29 13.79 -3.85 15.38
N ALA A 30 14.05 -2.53 15.23
CA ALA A 30 13.79 -1.55 16.29
C ALA A 30 12.29 -1.43 16.62
N ILE A 31 11.43 -1.42 15.59
CA ILE A 31 9.97 -1.41 15.75
C ILE A 31 9.48 -2.68 16.44
N ASP A 32 9.96 -3.85 16.00
CA ASP A 32 9.60 -5.14 16.58
C ASP A 32 9.98 -5.24 18.06
N GLN A 33 11.18 -4.80 18.41
CA GLN A 33 11.64 -4.77 19.78
C GLN A 33 10.77 -3.86 20.66
N GLN A 34 10.33 -2.70 20.12
CA GLN A 34 9.48 -1.76 20.86
C GLN A 34 8.04 -2.27 21.01
N CYS A 35 7.47 -2.87 19.97
CA CYS A 35 6.06 -3.26 19.93
C CYS A 35 5.82 -4.68 20.51
N GLY A 36 6.86 -5.50 20.59
CA GLY A 36 6.76 -6.88 21.11
C GLY A 36 5.81 -7.74 20.28
N ASN A 37 4.77 -8.26 20.92
CA ASN A 37 3.77 -9.11 20.24
C ASN A 37 2.57 -8.34 19.67
N GLU A 38 2.54 -7.02 19.82
CA GLU A 38 1.46 -6.19 19.29
C GLU A 38 1.81 -5.69 17.87
N PHE A 39 0.78 -5.37 17.12
CA PHE A 39 0.96 -4.81 15.78
C PHE A 39 1.28 -3.32 15.85
N PRO A 40 2.41 -2.85 15.30
CA PRO A 40 2.63 -1.43 15.09
C PRO A 40 1.61 -0.88 14.08
N LEU A 41 1.07 0.30 14.34
CA LEU A 41 0.17 0.99 13.41
C LEU A 41 0.84 2.21 12.81
N PHE A 42 1.23 3.14 13.65
CA PHE A 42 1.91 4.38 13.26
C PHE A 42 2.67 4.99 14.44
N SER A 43 3.63 5.87 14.10
CA SER A 43 4.35 6.72 15.06
C SER A 43 4.28 8.18 14.60
N PRO A 44 3.81 9.14 15.41
CA PRO A 44 3.71 10.55 15.02
C PRO A 44 5.08 11.16 14.68
N GLY A 45 5.21 11.78 13.51
CA GLY A 45 6.44 12.41 13.05
C GLY A 45 7.65 11.47 13.14
N GLU A 46 8.74 11.96 13.69
CA GLU A 46 9.97 11.23 14.00
C GLU A 46 10.05 10.79 15.47
N SER A 47 8.91 10.78 16.19
CA SER A 47 8.88 10.57 17.64
C SER A 47 9.37 9.20 18.10
N ASN A 48 9.42 8.22 17.20
CA ASN A 48 9.74 6.82 17.50
C ASN A 48 8.88 6.21 18.63
N ARG A 49 7.63 6.67 18.76
CA ARG A 49 6.65 6.18 19.74
C ARG A 49 5.49 5.54 18.99
N TRP A 50 5.49 4.23 18.91
CA TRP A 50 4.49 3.50 18.14
C TRP A 50 3.16 3.38 18.87
N THR A 51 2.09 3.74 18.19
CA THR A 51 0.74 3.33 18.53
C THR A 51 0.58 1.89 18.07
N VAL A 52 0.18 1.01 19.00
CA VAL A 52 0.07 -0.43 18.76
C VAL A 52 -1.37 -0.92 18.88
N SER A 53 -1.63 -2.12 18.37
CA SER A 53 -2.92 -2.79 18.44
C SER A 53 -2.73 -4.29 18.59
N GLN A 54 -3.44 -4.92 19.49
CA GLN A 54 -3.43 -6.38 19.64
C GLN A 54 -3.95 -7.12 18.38
N GLY A 55 -4.88 -6.51 17.66
CA GLY A 55 -5.47 -7.12 16.47
C GLY A 55 -5.05 -6.48 15.15
N GLY A 56 -4.12 -5.50 15.12
CA GLY A 56 -3.54 -4.92 13.91
C GLY A 56 -4.42 -3.97 13.11
N SER A 57 -5.69 -3.74 13.49
CA SER A 57 -6.61 -2.92 12.69
C SER A 57 -6.62 -3.34 11.21
N TRP A 58 -6.79 -2.41 10.27
CA TRP A 58 -6.65 -2.64 8.83
C TRP A 58 -5.18 -2.70 8.38
N ALA A 59 -4.27 -2.14 9.18
CA ALA A 59 -2.84 -2.02 8.86
C ALA A 59 -2.01 -3.26 9.24
N GLY A 60 -2.55 -4.16 10.07
CA GLY A 60 -1.79 -5.31 10.59
C GLY A 60 -1.25 -6.26 9.53
N GLY A 61 -1.93 -6.36 8.38
CA GLY A 61 -1.45 -7.12 7.23
C GLY A 61 -0.11 -6.61 6.70
N PHE A 62 0.11 -5.30 6.70
CA PHE A 62 1.37 -4.71 6.22
C PHE A 62 2.56 -5.02 7.13
N TRP A 63 2.34 -5.19 8.44
CA TRP A 63 3.42 -5.61 9.32
C TRP A 63 3.91 -7.02 9.02
N SER A 64 2.98 -7.95 8.79
CA SER A 64 3.34 -9.28 8.29
C SER A 64 4.03 -9.22 6.92
N ALA A 65 3.53 -8.35 6.01
CA ALA A 65 4.10 -8.16 4.68
C ALA A 65 5.54 -7.63 4.71
N CYS A 66 5.88 -6.73 5.63
CA CYS A 66 7.24 -6.26 5.83
C CYS A 66 8.19 -7.44 6.12
N TRP A 67 7.78 -8.36 7.01
CA TRP A 67 8.57 -9.54 7.34
C TRP A 67 8.62 -10.58 6.22
N TRP A 68 7.51 -10.79 5.47
CA TRP A 68 7.53 -11.61 4.26
C TRP A 68 8.49 -11.05 3.21
N LEU A 69 8.48 -9.72 3.01
CA LEU A 69 9.34 -9.06 2.06
C LEU A 69 10.82 -9.17 2.48
N ARG A 70 11.12 -8.93 3.75
CA ARG A 70 12.47 -9.10 4.29
C ARG A 70 12.95 -10.54 4.10
N ALA A 71 12.14 -11.52 4.46
CA ALA A 71 12.46 -12.93 4.23
C ALA A 71 12.74 -13.23 2.75
N LYS A 72 11.99 -12.61 1.83
CA LYS A 72 12.18 -12.77 0.38
C LYS A 72 13.50 -12.19 -0.13
N VAL A 73 13.96 -11.09 0.47
CA VAL A 73 15.23 -10.43 0.10
C VAL A 73 16.43 -11.12 0.74
N THR A 74 16.30 -11.56 2.00
CA THR A 74 17.41 -12.11 2.79
C THR A 74 17.53 -13.63 2.69
N ASP A 75 16.52 -14.32 2.16
CA ASP A 75 16.36 -15.79 2.18
C ASP A 75 16.41 -16.37 3.60
N SER A 76 16.02 -15.58 4.61
CA SER A 76 16.08 -15.93 6.02
C SER A 76 14.88 -16.74 6.47
N ILE A 77 15.14 -17.97 6.95
CA ILE A 77 14.13 -18.85 7.57
C ILE A 77 13.56 -18.22 8.86
N GLU A 78 14.37 -17.45 9.61
CA GLU A 78 13.91 -16.78 10.84
C GLU A 78 12.91 -15.68 10.51
N ASP A 79 13.21 -14.85 9.52
CA ASP A 79 12.28 -13.80 9.05
C ASP A 79 10.98 -14.42 8.50
N GLN A 80 11.08 -15.55 7.77
CA GLN A 80 9.91 -16.27 7.29
C GLN A 80 9.05 -16.78 8.46
N ARG A 81 9.66 -17.38 9.48
CA ARG A 81 8.96 -17.85 10.70
C ARG A 81 8.29 -16.70 11.44
N LYS A 82 8.96 -15.55 11.54
CA LYS A 82 8.42 -14.34 12.16
C LYS A 82 7.20 -13.85 11.38
N ALA A 83 7.30 -13.70 10.05
CA ALA A 83 6.18 -13.33 9.18
C ALA A 83 4.99 -14.28 9.36
N ALA A 84 5.21 -15.59 9.34
CA ALA A 84 4.18 -16.59 9.55
C ALA A 84 3.53 -16.51 10.95
N ALA A 85 4.30 -16.19 11.98
CA ALA A 85 3.77 -16.01 13.34
C ALA A 85 2.85 -14.80 13.43
N ILE A 86 3.23 -13.66 12.83
CA ILE A 86 2.42 -12.45 12.76
C ILE A 86 1.16 -12.70 11.91
N SER A 87 1.29 -13.37 10.76
CA SER A 87 0.17 -13.72 9.88
C SER A 87 -0.90 -14.52 10.61
N ARG A 88 -0.52 -15.52 11.43
CA ARG A 88 -1.48 -16.32 12.22
C ARG A 88 -2.34 -15.50 13.16
N GLN A 89 -1.82 -14.41 13.73
CA GLN A 89 -2.57 -13.54 14.64
C GLN A 89 -3.70 -12.78 13.92
N LEU A 90 -3.65 -12.66 12.60
CA LEU A 90 -4.68 -12.00 11.79
C LEU A 90 -5.94 -12.86 11.60
N ALA A 91 -5.94 -14.14 11.94
CA ALA A 91 -7.04 -15.08 11.67
C ALA A 91 -8.41 -14.60 12.17
N ALA A 92 -8.47 -13.95 13.35
CA ALA A 92 -9.71 -13.40 13.89
C ALA A 92 -10.35 -12.30 13.01
N LYS A 93 -9.56 -11.69 12.10
CA LYS A 93 -10.05 -10.64 11.18
C LYS A 93 -10.92 -11.19 10.05
N THR A 94 -10.94 -12.49 9.81
CA THR A 94 -11.80 -13.10 8.79
C THR A 94 -13.29 -12.83 9.01
N ALA A 95 -13.72 -12.72 10.28
CA ALA A 95 -15.11 -12.52 10.66
C ALA A 95 -15.58 -11.05 10.68
N ILE A 96 -14.68 -10.08 10.48
CA ILE A 96 -14.99 -8.66 10.58
C ILE A 96 -15.73 -8.20 9.32
N ASP A 97 -16.82 -7.44 9.49
CA ASP A 97 -17.57 -6.84 8.39
C ASP A 97 -16.82 -5.60 7.85
N SER A 98 -15.86 -5.84 6.97
CA SER A 98 -15.10 -4.79 6.31
C SER A 98 -14.48 -5.25 4.99
N GLY A 99 -14.57 -4.42 3.96
CA GLY A 99 -13.82 -4.57 2.69
C GLY A 99 -12.31 -4.51 2.89
N TYR A 100 -11.83 -3.85 3.94
CA TYR A 100 -10.39 -3.80 4.28
C TYR A 100 -9.80 -5.15 4.69
N ARG A 101 -10.61 -6.19 4.86
CA ARG A 101 -10.09 -7.57 4.97
C ARG A 101 -9.18 -7.94 3.80
N SER A 102 -9.46 -7.42 2.62
CA SER A 102 -8.60 -7.65 1.46
C SER A 102 -7.18 -7.11 1.63
N LEU A 103 -7.03 -5.91 2.23
CA LEU A 103 -5.71 -5.37 2.61
C LEU A 103 -5.02 -6.28 3.63
N ILE A 104 -5.75 -6.65 4.70
CA ILE A 104 -5.19 -7.46 5.78
C ILE A 104 -4.66 -8.79 5.24
N PHE A 105 -5.42 -9.48 4.42
CA PHE A 105 -5.09 -10.84 4.02
C PHE A 105 -4.25 -10.94 2.74
N TRP A 106 -4.37 -9.99 1.81
CA TRP A 106 -3.45 -9.95 0.69
C TRP A 106 -2.02 -9.75 1.19
N TYR A 107 -1.79 -8.71 1.96
CA TYR A 107 -0.47 -8.40 2.48
C TYR A 107 -0.06 -9.33 3.62
N GLY A 108 -0.97 -9.67 4.52
CA GLY A 108 -0.65 -10.44 5.72
C GLY A 108 -0.49 -11.94 5.50
N ALA A 109 -1.17 -12.52 4.51
CA ALA A 109 -1.17 -13.98 4.29
C ALA A 109 -0.81 -14.35 2.85
N ALA A 110 -1.48 -13.74 1.84
CA ALA A 110 -1.32 -14.18 0.45
C ALA A 110 0.11 -14.02 -0.07
N LEU A 111 0.87 -13.02 0.38
CA LEU A 111 2.28 -12.88 0.02
C LEU A 111 3.12 -14.05 0.55
N GLY A 112 2.86 -14.54 1.77
CA GLY A 112 3.52 -15.73 2.32
C GLY A 112 3.17 -17.01 1.56
N ALA A 113 1.92 -17.14 1.16
CA ALA A 113 1.47 -18.23 0.29
C ALA A 113 2.14 -18.17 -1.09
N LEU A 114 2.21 -16.99 -1.70
CA LEU A 114 2.76 -16.76 -3.03
C LEU A 114 4.29 -16.96 -3.10
N TRP A 115 5.02 -16.38 -2.15
CA TRP A 115 6.49 -16.36 -2.21
C TRP A 115 7.15 -17.58 -1.59
N PHE A 116 6.51 -18.21 -0.60
CA PHE A 116 7.12 -19.27 0.21
C PHE A 116 6.30 -20.56 0.23
N GLN A 117 5.10 -20.56 -0.35
CA GLN A 117 4.16 -21.69 -0.26
C GLN A 117 3.91 -22.10 1.21
N ASP A 118 3.93 -21.12 2.13
CA ASP A 118 3.69 -21.36 3.55
C ASP A 118 2.28 -21.92 3.75
N ALA A 119 2.17 -23.09 4.37
CA ALA A 119 0.91 -23.81 4.49
C ALA A 119 -0.14 -23.07 5.31
N HIS A 120 0.28 -22.36 6.39
CA HIS A 120 -0.64 -21.57 7.19
C HIS A 120 -1.11 -20.32 6.46
N ALA A 121 -0.20 -19.66 5.74
CA ALA A 121 -0.53 -18.51 4.91
C ALA A 121 -1.50 -18.91 3.78
N GLN A 122 -1.29 -20.06 3.13
CA GLN A 122 -2.23 -20.63 2.15
C GLN A 122 -3.61 -20.88 2.74
N GLN A 123 -3.68 -21.55 3.89
CA GLN A 123 -4.94 -21.81 4.58
C GLN A 123 -5.65 -20.51 4.97
N LEU A 124 -4.94 -19.54 5.54
CA LEU A 124 -5.52 -18.26 5.94
C LEU A 124 -5.98 -17.45 4.74
N THR A 125 -5.24 -17.47 3.63
CA THR A 125 -5.65 -16.86 2.37
C THR A 125 -6.96 -17.46 1.87
N GLN A 126 -7.08 -18.78 1.83
CA GLN A 126 -8.31 -19.45 1.39
C GLN A 126 -9.51 -19.14 2.30
N LEU A 127 -9.30 -19.15 3.62
CA LEU A 127 -10.35 -18.77 4.59
C LEU A 127 -10.81 -17.33 4.39
N SER A 128 -9.88 -16.41 4.13
CA SER A 128 -10.19 -14.99 3.91
C SER A 128 -10.91 -14.75 2.58
N VAL A 129 -10.52 -15.44 1.51
CA VAL A 129 -11.22 -15.41 0.22
C VAL A 129 -12.67 -15.86 0.40
N ASN A 130 -12.88 -16.99 1.07
CA ASN A 130 -14.23 -17.51 1.34
C ASN A 130 -15.05 -16.50 2.16
N ALA A 131 -14.47 -15.95 3.24
CA ALA A 131 -15.16 -14.98 4.09
C ALA A 131 -15.51 -13.68 3.36
N ILE A 132 -14.63 -13.17 2.50
CA ILE A 132 -14.87 -11.97 1.69
C ILE A 132 -15.96 -12.26 0.65
N THR A 133 -15.93 -13.40 -0.02
CA THR A 133 -16.91 -13.78 -1.03
C THR A 133 -18.35 -13.70 -0.51
N HIS A 134 -18.58 -14.05 0.76
CA HIS A 134 -19.91 -13.93 1.39
C HIS A 134 -20.35 -12.47 1.58
N SER A 135 -19.47 -11.49 1.54
CA SER A 135 -19.83 -10.07 1.61
C SER A 135 -20.14 -9.42 0.26
N PHE A 136 -20.06 -10.17 -0.84
CA PHE A 136 -20.45 -9.65 -2.14
C PHE A 136 -21.93 -9.31 -2.18
N ASN A 137 -22.23 -8.07 -2.56
CA ASN A 137 -23.61 -7.63 -2.72
C ASN A 137 -24.02 -7.74 -4.21
N PRO A 138 -24.84 -8.74 -4.59
CA PRO A 138 -25.21 -8.95 -5.99
C PRO A 138 -26.11 -7.85 -6.58
N LYS A 139 -26.81 -7.07 -5.73
CA LYS A 139 -27.62 -5.93 -6.18
C LYS A 139 -26.74 -4.73 -6.53
N LEU A 140 -25.63 -4.55 -5.83
CA LEU A 140 -24.66 -3.48 -6.05
C LEU A 140 -23.52 -3.93 -6.96
N ASN A 141 -23.41 -5.21 -7.28
CA ASN A 141 -22.29 -5.81 -8.02
C ASN A 141 -20.90 -5.47 -7.44
N CYS A 142 -20.77 -5.40 -6.12
CA CYS A 142 -19.52 -5.04 -5.48
C CYS A 142 -19.38 -5.62 -4.08
N PHE A 143 -18.20 -5.46 -3.50
CA PHE A 143 -17.90 -5.64 -2.09
C PHE A 143 -18.01 -4.28 -1.41
N PRO A 144 -19.01 -4.05 -0.55
CA PRO A 144 -19.12 -2.81 0.19
C PRO A 144 -17.97 -2.64 1.19
N LEU A 145 -17.79 -1.40 1.65
CA LEU A 145 -16.81 -1.09 2.71
C LEU A 145 -17.06 -1.89 4.00
N GLY A 146 -18.34 -2.21 4.29
CA GLY A 146 -18.75 -2.85 5.53
C GLY A 146 -18.89 -1.86 6.69
N THR A 147 -19.39 -2.31 7.82
CA THR A 147 -19.70 -1.43 8.97
C THR A 147 -18.52 -1.20 9.90
N ALA A 148 -17.55 -2.10 9.90
CA ALA A 148 -16.34 -2.00 10.74
C ALA A 148 -15.23 -1.16 10.10
N MET A 149 -14.17 -0.88 10.85
CA MET A 149 -12.95 -0.20 10.41
C MET A 149 -13.20 1.14 9.69
N GLY A 150 -14.13 1.96 10.21
CA GLY A 150 -14.43 3.28 9.67
C GLY A 150 -15.60 3.35 8.70
N GLY A 151 -16.22 2.21 8.33
CA GLY A 151 -17.40 2.21 7.44
C GLY A 151 -18.67 2.76 8.07
N GLY A 152 -18.86 2.54 9.38
CA GLY A 152 -20.02 3.04 10.11
C GLY A 152 -21.36 2.51 9.59
N SER A 153 -22.45 3.15 9.97
CA SER A 153 -23.81 2.69 9.64
C SER A 153 -24.13 2.65 8.14
N ARG A 154 -23.42 3.41 7.32
CA ARG A 154 -23.60 3.47 5.87
C ARG A 154 -22.53 2.69 5.07
N GLY A 155 -21.62 2.02 5.74
CA GLY A 155 -20.51 1.30 5.08
C GLY A 155 -20.99 0.20 4.12
N ASN A 156 -22.12 -0.43 4.37
CA ASN A 156 -22.73 -1.42 3.48
C ASN A 156 -23.34 -0.82 2.19
N GLN A 157 -23.35 0.50 2.09
CA GLN A 157 -23.78 1.25 0.90
C GLN A 157 -22.61 2.09 0.32
N ALA A 158 -21.39 1.88 0.79
CA ALA A 158 -20.21 2.62 0.35
C ALA A 158 -19.19 1.70 -0.30
N VAL A 159 -18.44 2.26 -1.24
CA VAL A 159 -17.22 1.65 -1.80
C VAL A 159 -16.05 2.61 -1.64
N THR A 160 -14.85 2.06 -1.44
CA THR A 160 -13.63 2.82 -1.28
C THR A 160 -12.51 2.30 -2.15
N ILE A 161 -11.71 3.21 -2.68
CA ILE A 161 -10.56 2.89 -3.53
C ILE A 161 -9.40 2.25 -2.77
N ASP A 162 -9.32 2.42 -1.45
CA ASP A 162 -8.19 1.96 -0.64
C ASP A 162 -7.97 0.46 -0.71
N SER A 163 -9.05 -0.32 -0.77
CA SER A 163 -9.01 -1.79 -0.85
C SER A 163 -9.07 -2.34 -2.28
N PHE A 164 -9.07 -1.48 -3.29
CA PHE A 164 -9.32 -1.86 -4.69
C PHE A 164 -8.29 -2.87 -5.22
N ALA A 165 -6.99 -2.55 -5.12
CA ALA A 165 -5.92 -3.42 -5.59
C ALA A 165 -5.92 -4.77 -4.87
N SER A 166 -5.96 -4.75 -3.54
CA SER A 166 -5.91 -5.95 -2.71
C SER A 166 -7.14 -6.84 -2.89
N MET A 167 -8.33 -6.27 -3.16
CA MET A 167 -9.53 -7.04 -3.46
C MET A 167 -9.37 -7.83 -4.75
N ILE A 168 -8.88 -7.19 -5.82
CA ILE A 168 -8.58 -7.85 -7.08
C ILE A 168 -7.56 -8.99 -6.88
N GLN A 169 -6.45 -8.69 -6.21
CA GLN A 169 -5.36 -9.62 -6.02
C GLN A 169 -5.77 -10.84 -5.18
N LEU A 170 -6.43 -10.61 -4.04
CA LEU A 170 -6.82 -11.66 -3.12
C LEU A 170 -7.84 -12.62 -3.75
N LEU A 171 -8.88 -12.08 -4.40
CA LEU A 171 -9.89 -12.92 -5.06
C LEU A 171 -9.33 -13.65 -6.28
N SER A 172 -8.41 -13.01 -7.03
CA SER A 172 -7.79 -13.62 -8.21
C SER A 172 -6.69 -14.63 -7.86
N SER A 173 -6.22 -14.70 -6.61
CA SER A 173 -5.31 -15.74 -6.15
C SER A 173 -6.00 -17.10 -5.96
N SER A 174 -7.32 -17.13 -5.98
CA SER A 174 -8.11 -18.38 -5.95
C SER A 174 -8.27 -18.98 -7.34
N ASP A 175 -8.27 -20.30 -7.42
CA ASP A 175 -8.51 -21.05 -8.67
C ASP A 175 -9.98 -21.05 -9.12
N GLN A 176 -10.90 -20.54 -8.27
CA GLN A 176 -12.32 -20.52 -8.58
C GLN A 176 -12.70 -19.37 -9.52
N ASN A 177 -13.28 -19.69 -10.66
CA ASN A 177 -13.77 -18.69 -11.63
C ASN A 177 -14.78 -17.70 -11.04
N LEU A 178 -15.59 -18.15 -10.06
CA LEU A 178 -16.57 -17.29 -9.38
C LEU A 178 -15.90 -16.14 -8.66
N HIS A 179 -14.77 -16.36 -7.98
CA HIS A 179 -14.06 -15.30 -7.25
C HIS A 179 -13.46 -14.27 -8.21
N ARG A 180 -12.90 -14.73 -9.33
CA ARG A 180 -12.40 -13.84 -10.41
C ARG A 180 -13.53 -13.02 -11.04
N PHE A 181 -14.68 -13.65 -11.28
CA PHE A 181 -15.87 -12.97 -11.77
C PHE A 181 -16.34 -11.86 -10.78
N MET A 182 -16.43 -12.18 -9.50
CA MET A 182 -16.81 -11.18 -8.47
C MET A 182 -15.79 -10.04 -8.37
N ALA A 183 -14.48 -10.33 -8.48
CA ALA A 183 -13.43 -9.31 -8.53
C ALA A 183 -13.61 -8.37 -9.72
N GLN A 184 -13.91 -8.92 -10.90
CA GLN A 184 -14.15 -8.13 -12.11
C GLN A 184 -15.42 -7.27 -11.98
N ARG A 185 -16.53 -7.83 -11.47
CA ARG A 185 -17.78 -7.06 -11.23
C ARG A 185 -17.57 -5.92 -10.23
N HIS A 186 -16.82 -6.20 -9.14
CA HIS A 186 -16.42 -5.15 -8.21
C HIS A 186 -15.61 -4.05 -8.88
N THR A 187 -14.65 -4.43 -9.72
CA THR A 187 -13.82 -3.49 -10.49
C THR A 187 -14.67 -2.60 -11.39
N GLU A 188 -15.60 -3.17 -12.15
CA GLU A 188 -16.50 -2.42 -13.02
C GLU A 188 -17.35 -1.43 -12.23
N THR A 189 -17.88 -1.83 -11.07
CA THR A 189 -18.65 -0.96 -10.19
C THR A 189 -17.79 0.16 -9.60
N MET A 190 -16.58 -0.14 -9.15
CA MET A 190 -15.63 0.85 -8.65
C MET A 190 -15.30 1.91 -9.70
N LEU A 191 -15.04 1.48 -10.94
CA LEU A 191 -14.73 2.41 -12.04
C LEU A 191 -15.94 3.26 -12.41
N ALA A 192 -17.12 2.67 -12.54
CA ALA A 192 -18.35 3.42 -12.81
C ALA A 192 -18.65 4.47 -11.72
N ALA A 193 -18.37 4.12 -10.45
CA ALA A 193 -18.65 5.01 -9.32
C ALA A 193 -17.59 6.11 -9.13
N CYS A 194 -16.30 5.79 -9.32
CA CYS A 194 -15.21 6.65 -8.85
C CYS A 194 -14.34 7.23 -9.96
N TYR A 195 -14.21 6.58 -11.12
CA TYR A 195 -13.29 6.97 -12.19
C TYR A 195 -13.87 8.11 -13.06
N ARG A 196 -12.98 8.98 -13.58
CA ARG A 196 -13.31 10.07 -14.51
C ARG A 196 -12.50 9.93 -15.81
N ASP A 197 -13.06 10.40 -16.92
CA ASP A 197 -12.48 10.24 -18.26
C ASP A 197 -11.06 10.80 -18.39
N ASN A 198 -10.73 11.81 -17.57
CA ASN A 198 -9.38 12.38 -17.52
C ASN A 198 -8.39 11.58 -16.66
N GLY A 199 -8.78 10.43 -16.12
CA GLY A 199 -7.93 9.59 -15.26
C GLY A 199 -7.94 9.95 -13.78
N ALA A 200 -8.65 11.01 -13.36
CA ALA A 200 -8.84 11.34 -11.95
C ALA A 200 -9.82 10.37 -11.27
N VAL A 201 -9.60 10.06 -9.98
CA VAL A 201 -10.44 9.10 -9.27
C VAL A 201 -10.93 9.68 -7.94
N HIS A 202 -12.22 9.47 -7.63
CA HIS A 202 -12.77 9.73 -6.30
C HIS A 202 -12.36 8.62 -5.34
N ALA A 203 -12.05 8.99 -4.11
CA ALA A 203 -11.63 8.02 -3.09
C ALA A 203 -12.77 7.11 -2.63
N THR A 204 -14.01 7.61 -2.63
CA THR A 204 -15.17 6.92 -2.06
C THR A 204 -16.41 7.28 -2.86
N ALA A 205 -17.34 6.33 -2.99
CA ALA A 205 -18.68 6.59 -3.49
C ALA A 205 -19.74 5.95 -2.57
N GLN A 206 -20.90 6.60 -2.48
CA GLN A 206 -22.02 6.20 -1.64
C GLN A 206 -23.25 5.87 -2.50
N PHE A 207 -23.87 4.72 -2.26
CA PHE A 207 -25.14 4.33 -2.89
C PHE A 207 -26.33 5.00 -2.19
N ASP A 208 -27.23 5.61 -2.95
CA ASP A 208 -28.42 6.33 -2.44
C ASP A 208 -29.75 5.62 -2.70
N GLY A 209 -29.71 4.41 -3.25
CA GLY A 209 -30.88 3.64 -3.67
C GLY A 209 -31.15 3.70 -5.18
N ARG A 210 -30.56 4.65 -5.91
CA ARG A 210 -30.66 4.80 -7.38
C ARG A 210 -29.34 4.53 -8.08
N GLY A 211 -28.21 4.91 -7.45
CA GLY A 211 -26.87 4.75 -7.99
C GLY A 211 -25.79 5.12 -7.00
N PHE A 212 -24.53 4.90 -7.41
CA PHE A 212 -23.39 5.37 -6.65
C PHE A 212 -23.11 6.84 -6.96
N HIS A 213 -22.98 7.66 -5.92
CA HIS A 213 -22.58 9.05 -5.99
C HIS A 213 -21.21 9.21 -5.36
N PRO A 214 -20.22 9.72 -6.11
CA PRO A 214 -18.88 9.91 -5.60
C PRO A 214 -18.84 11.02 -4.55
N LEU A 215 -17.97 10.85 -3.56
CA LEU A 215 -17.75 11.82 -2.49
C LEU A 215 -16.44 12.58 -2.70
N GLY A 216 -16.43 13.85 -2.37
CA GLY A 216 -15.26 14.72 -2.52
C GLY A 216 -14.92 15.01 -3.98
N GLN A 217 -13.72 15.53 -4.22
CA GLN A 217 -13.22 15.89 -5.54
C GLN A 217 -12.32 14.79 -6.10
N ALA A 218 -12.54 14.43 -7.39
CA ALA A 218 -11.73 13.42 -8.07
C ALA A 218 -10.26 13.85 -8.15
N GLY A 219 -9.35 12.94 -7.86
CA GLY A 219 -7.90 13.15 -7.94
C GLY A 219 -7.31 14.08 -6.87
N GLN A 220 -8.14 14.70 -6.03
CA GLN A 220 -7.66 15.65 -5.01
C GLN A 220 -6.76 14.96 -3.98
N TRP A 221 -7.20 13.86 -3.38
CA TRP A 221 -6.42 13.12 -2.40
C TRP A 221 -5.39 12.21 -3.09
N SER A 222 -4.10 12.52 -2.89
CA SER A 222 -3.02 11.87 -3.64
C SER A 222 -2.92 10.39 -3.38
N ARG A 223 -3.02 9.94 -2.12
CA ARG A 223 -2.96 8.50 -1.82
C ARG A 223 -4.16 7.75 -2.39
N GLY A 224 -5.35 8.34 -2.42
CA GLY A 224 -6.51 7.76 -3.10
C GLY A 224 -6.28 7.58 -4.59
N GLN A 225 -5.69 8.57 -5.26
CA GLN A 225 -5.31 8.43 -6.67
C GLN A 225 -4.26 7.33 -6.87
N ALA A 226 -3.26 7.23 -5.98
CA ALA A 226 -2.24 6.19 -6.04
C ALA A 226 -2.82 4.78 -5.83
N TRP A 227 -3.75 4.60 -4.89
CA TRP A 227 -4.49 3.35 -4.71
C TRP A 227 -5.28 2.95 -5.95
N ALA A 228 -5.91 3.92 -6.62
CA ALA A 228 -6.61 3.67 -7.88
C ALA A 228 -5.67 3.20 -8.98
N MET A 229 -4.53 3.86 -9.14
CA MET A 229 -3.49 3.46 -10.11
C MET A 229 -2.99 2.03 -9.83
N LEU A 230 -2.78 1.69 -8.56
CA LEU A 230 -2.37 0.34 -8.15
C LEU A 230 -3.44 -0.69 -8.54
N GLY A 231 -4.72 -0.46 -8.20
CA GLY A 231 -5.83 -1.34 -8.57
C GLY A 231 -5.99 -1.48 -10.08
N LEU A 232 -5.92 -0.39 -10.83
CA LEU A 232 -5.99 -0.42 -12.29
C LEU A 232 -4.82 -1.19 -12.91
N SER A 233 -3.61 -1.08 -12.37
CA SER A 233 -2.47 -1.87 -12.85
C SER A 233 -2.67 -3.38 -12.61
N ARG A 234 -3.38 -3.77 -11.56
CA ARG A 234 -3.76 -5.17 -11.29
C ARG A 234 -4.85 -5.65 -12.25
N ALA A 235 -5.88 -4.82 -12.47
CA ALA A 235 -6.93 -5.09 -13.44
C ALA A 235 -6.36 -5.25 -14.86
N ALA A 236 -5.45 -4.36 -15.27
CA ALA A 236 -4.76 -4.44 -16.55
C ALA A 236 -3.96 -5.74 -16.71
N ALA A 237 -3.24 -6.15 -15.66
CA ALA A 237 -2.46 -7.39 -15.68
C ALA A 237 -3.31 -8.66 -15.80
N LEU A 238 -4.53 -8.65 -15.27
CA LEU A 238 -5.43 -9.81 -15.25
C LEU A 238 -6.35 -9.88 -16.47
N TRP A 239 -6.83 -8.73 -16.95
CA TRP A 239 -7.92 -8.68 -17.93
C TRP A 239 -7.59 -7.88 -19.20
N GLY A 240 -6.42 -7.21 -19.27
CA GLY A 240 -6.02 -6.43 -20.45
C GLY A 240 -6.89 -5.19 -20.66
N GLU A 241 -7.32 -4.97 -21.91
CA GLU A 241 -8.23 -3.85 -22.22
C GLU A 241 -9.67 -4.12 -21.72
N PRO A 242 -10.40 -3.06 -21.25
CA PRO A 242 -10.02 -1.64 -21.31
C PRO A 242 -9.17 -1.12 -20.14
N TYR A 243 -8.83 -1.99 -19.19
CA TYR A 243 -8.17 -1.60 -17.94
C TYR A 243 -6.75 -1.06 -18.16
N THR A 244 -6.06 -1.54 -19.19
CA THR A 244 -4.73 -1.01 -19.60
C THR A 244 -4.82 0.45 -19.98
N THR A 245 -5.79 0.82 -20.81
CA THR A 245 -6.04 2.21 -21.21
C THR A 245 -6.43 3.08 -20.01
N LEU A 246 -7.30 2.59 -19.13
CA LEU A 246 -7.70 3.31 -17.91
C LEU A 246 -6.53 3.51 -16.95
N ALA A 247 -5.66 2.52 -16.79
CA ALA A 247 -4.44 2.61 -16.00
C ALA A 247 -3.46 3.65 -16.56
N ARG A 248 -3.27 3.67 -17.88
CA ARG A 248 -2.44 4.70 -18.57
C ARG A 248 -2.98 6.11 -18.31
N ASN A 249 -4.28 6.31 -18.44
CA ASN A 249 -4.91 7.61 -18.21
C ASN A 249 -4.76 8.06 -16.76
N ALA A 250 -4.92 7.14 -15.78
CA ALA A 250 -4.74 7.45 -14.36
C ALA A 250 -3.28 7.82 -14.04
N CYS A 251 -2.29 7.14 -14.64
CA CYS A 251 -0.88 7.49 -14.53
C CYS A 251 -0.57 8.83 -15.22
N GLY A 252 -1.14 9.10 -16.40
CA GLY A 252 -1.02 10.38 -17.09
C GLY A 252 -1.57 11.54 -16.25
N TYR A 253 -2.75 11.36 -15.64
CA TYR A 253 -3.32 12.33 -14.70
C TYR A 253 -2.39 12.55 -13.50
N TRP A 254 -1.85 11.49 -12.91
CA TRP A 254 -0.88 11.60 -11.79
C TRP A 254 0.31 12.48 -12.19
N ILE A 255 0.97 12.16 -13.29
CA ILE A 255 2.19 12.83 -13.75
C ILE A 255 1.93 14.32 -14.08
N THR A 256 0.79 14.63 -14.71
CA THR A 256 0.48 16.01 -15.11
C THR A 256 -0.02 16.87 -13.96
N SER A 257 -0.75 16.29 -13.01
CA SER A 257 -1.32 17.04 -11.88
C SER A 257 -0.34 17.21 -10.71
N ARG A 258 0.74 16.41 -10.66
CA ARG A 258 1.76 16.40 -9.58
C ARG A 258 3.17 16.48 -10.18
N PRO A 259 3.58 17.69 -10.58
CA PRO A 259 4.90 17.88 -11.20
C PRO A 259 6.07 17.63 -10.24
N ASP A 260 5.82 17.85 -8.93
CA ASP A 260 6.78 17.47 -7.88
C ASP A 260 6.72 15.94 -7.65
N PRO A 261 7.87 15.25 -7.65
CA PRO A 261 7.92 13.82 -7.36
C PRO A 261 7.46 13.46 -5.93
N LEU A 262 7.54 14.41 -4.98
CA LEU A 262 6.92 14.27 -3.67
C LEU A 262 5.48 14.79 -3.73
N ALA A 263 4.52 13.89 -3.70
CA ALA A 263 3.12 14.27 -3.81
C ALA A 263 2.63 15.08 -2.60
N PRO A 264 1.86 16.18 -2.83
CA PRO A 264 1.12 16.80 -1.75
C PRO A 264 0.04 15.84 -1.25
N ASN A 265 -0.38 15.97 0.00
CA ASN A 265 -1.50 15.16 0.51
C ASN A 265 -2.78 15.42 -0.31
N ARG A 266 -3.08 16.69 -0.57
CA ARG A 266 -4.24 17.10 -1.39
C ARG A 266 -3.88 18.18 -2.41
N LEU A 267 -4.36 18.02 -3.63
CA LEU A 267 -4.23 19.04 -4.67
C LEU A 267 -5.13 20.24 -4.36
N GLY A 268 -4.62 21.44 -4.64
CA GLY A 268 -5.40 22.69 -4.53
C GLY A 268 -5.53 23.23 -3.12
N GLU A 269 -4.98 22.56 -2.12
CA GLU A 269 -4.94 23.08 -0.74
C GLU A 269 -3.56 23.69 -0.44
N SER A 270 -3.50 25.00 -0.21
CA SER A 270 -2.25 25.75 0.02
C SER A 270 -1.51 25.36 1.31
N ILE A 271 -2.19 24.69 2.25
CA ILE A 271 -1.68 24.22 3.53
C ILE A 271 -1.55 22.68 3.56
N SER A 272 -1.90 22.01 2.48
CA SER A 272 -1.76 20.56 2.35
C SER A 272 -0.28 20.20 2.43
N GLY A 273 0.11 19.52 3.50
CA GLY A 273 1.44 18.93 3.62
C GLY A 273 1.70 17.87 2.54
N TYR A 274 2.89 17.31 2.55
CA TYR A 274 3.23 16.18 1.69
C TYR A 274 2.60 14.86 2.20
N ASP A 275 2.44 13.90 1.28
CA ASP A 275 2.20 12.49 1.60
C ASP A 275 3.12 11.60 0.75
N PRO A 276 4.39 11.40 1.19
CA PRO A 276 5.35 10.59 0.44
C PRO A 276 4.91 9.12 0.28
N SER A 277 3.99 8.61 1.12
CA SER A 277 3.41 7.27 0.91
C SER A 277 2.60 7.19 -0.38
N ALA A 278 1.94 8.28 -0.78
CA ALA A 278 1.25 8.35 -2.06
C ALA A 278 2.22 8.24 -3.24
N SER A 279 3.40 8.88 -3.15
CA SER A 279 4.45 8.80 -4.19
C SER A 279 4.99 7.38 -4.34
N VAL A 280 5.24 6.66 -3.25
CA VAL A 280 5.78 5.28 -3.35
C VAL A 280 4.74 4.30 -3.86
N ILE A 281 3.46 4.43 -3.49
CA ILE A 281 2.37 3.60 -4.03
C ILE A 281 2.18 3.86 -5.53
N ALA A 282 2.19 5.13 -5.95
CA ALA A 282 2.08 5.51 -7.35
C ALA A 282 3.27 4.99 -8.18
N ALA A 283 4.49 5.08 -7.64
CA ALA A 283 5.69 4.53 -8.28
C ALA A 283 5.56 3.02 -8.50
N LEU A 284 5.12 2.28 -7.50
CA LEU A 284 4.91 0.84 -7.61
C LEU A 284 3.83 0.48 -8.63
N ALA A 285 2.73 1.24 -8.67
CA ALA A 285 1.68 1.08 -9.68
C ALA A 285 2.21 1.31 -11.10
N MET A 286 2.99 2.38 -11.31
CA MET A 286 3.62 2.70 -12.60
C MET A 286 4.66 1.65 -13.02
N LEU A 287 5.48 1.14 -12.09
CA LEU A 287 6.41 0.02 -12.35
C LEU A 287 5.66 -1.24 -12.81
N SER A 288 4.57 -1.55 -12.13
CA SER A 288 3.72 -2.69 -12.51
C SER A 288 3.13 -2.53 -13.90
N LEU A 289 2.58 -1.35 -14.21
CA LEU A 289 2.02 -1.05 -15.53
C LEU A 289 3.10 -1.03 -16.61
N ALA A 290 4.28 -0.47 -16.32
CA ALA A 290 5.42 -0.41 -17.25
C ALA A 290 5.85 -1.80 -17.74
N ASN A 291 5.73 -2.82 -16.90
CA ASN A 291 6.06 -4.20 -17.27
C ASN A 291 5.03 -4.84 -18.24
N LEU A 292 3.85 -4.26 -18.36
CA LEU A 292 2.79 -4.71 -19.27
C LEU A 292 2.82 -3.99 -20.62
N LEU A 293 3.51 -2.87 -20.72
CA LEU A 293 3.47 -1.97 -21.85
C LEU A 293 4.75 -2.04 -22.69
N PRO A 294 4.64 -2.12 -24.03
CA PRO A 294 5.82 -2.05 -24.91
C PRO A 294 6.60 -0.72 -24.78
N ASP A 295 5.90 0.38 -24.45
CA ASP A 295 6.40 1.73 -24.28
C ASP A 295 6.48 2.18 -22.81
N GLY A 296 6.59 1.23 -21.88
CA GLY A 296 6.54 1.47 -20.43
C GLY A 296 7.75 2.20 -19.83
N GLU A 297 8.81 2.48 -20.60
CA GLU A 297 10.06 3.05 -20.08
C GLU A 297 9.86 4.44 -19.44
N SER A 298 8.96 5.27 -19.98
CA SER A 298 8.65 6.57 -19.39
C SER A 298 8.06 6.46 -17.98
N LEU A 299 7.19 5.48 -17.75
CA LEU A 299 6.61 5.21 -16.42
C LEU A 299 7.67 4.66 -15.46
N ARG A 300 8.57 3.82 -15.93
CA ARG A 300 9.71 3.31 -15.16
C ARG A 300 10.63 4.45 -14.73
N THR A 301 11.02 5.32 -15.65
CA THR A 301 11.85 6.49 -15.38
C THR A 301 11.20 7.42 -14.35
N TYR A 302 9.90 7.68 -14.49
CA TYR A 302 9.19 8.51 -13.51
C TYR A 302 9.13 7.86 -12.13
N SER A 303 8.94 6.55 -12.07
CA SER A 303 8.96 5.80 -10.80
C SER A 303 10.33 5.91 -10.11
N TYR A 304 11.43 5.75 -10.86
CA TYR A 304 12.79 5.97 -10.34
C TYR A 304 12.95 7.38 -9.76
N ARG A 305 12.46 8.40 -10.47
CA ARG A 305 12.51 9.80 -10.01
C ARG A 305 11.75 9.98 -8.70
N GLN A 306 10.56 9.39 -8.57
CA GLN A 306 9.76 9.47 -7.33
C GLN A 306 10.47 8.80 -6.14
N ILE A 307 10.97 7.58 -6.32
CA ILE A 307 11.67 6.86 -5.26
C ILE A 307 12.97 7.58 -4.89
N SER A 308 13.71 8.12 -5.86
CA SER A 308 14.89 8.95 -5.62
C SER A 308 14.57 10.17 -4.75
N ALA A 309 13.49 10.87 -5.08
CA ALA A 309 13.05 12.04 -4.32
C ALA A 309 12.65 11.65 -2.88
N VAL A 310 11.96 10.54 -2.69
CA VAL A 310 11.55 10.06 -1.36
C VAL A 310 12.76 9.78 -0.48
N ILE A 311 13.71 8.94 -0.93
CA ILE A 311 14.84 8.52 -0.08
C ILE A 311 15.89 9.62 0.14
N ARG A 312 15.87 10.71 -0.65
CA ARG A 312 16.72 11.89 -0.49
C ARG A 312 16.02 13.07 0.17
N SER A 313 14.75 12.89 0.55
CA SER A 313 13.96 13.92 1.22
C SER A 313 14.15 13.90 2.74
N GLN A 314 13.65 14.95 3.39
CA GLN A 314 13.54 15.00 4.86
C GLN A 314 12.64 13.90 5.44
N PHE A 315 11.84 13.20 4.62
CA PHE A 315 10.94 12.14 5.05
C PHE A 315 11.61 10.76 5.13
N PHE A 316 12.88 10.69 4.81
CA PHE A 316 13.72 9.50 4.99
C PHE A 316 14.91 9.87 5.87
N THR A 317 14.72 9.83 7.18
CA THR A 317 15.70 10.29 8.18
C THR A 317 16.55 9.12 8.66
N ILE A 318 17.88 9.22 8.48
CA ILE A 318 18.83 8.21 8.97
C ILE A 318 19.11 8.46 10.45
N LEU A 319 18.83 7.47 11.29
CA LEU A 319 19.20 7.44 12.69
C LEU A 319 20.57 6.77 12.82
N GLN A 320 21.55 7.54 13.25
CA GLN A 320 22.88 7.00 13.56
C GLN A 320 22.86 6.36 14.95
N THR A 321 23.35 5.14 15.03
CA THR A 321 23.51 4.46 16.33
C THR A 321 24.79 5.01 16.97
N ASP A 322 24.69 5.40 18.24
CA ASP A 322 25.86 5.78 19.03
C ASP A 322 26.80 4.57 19.14
N ARG A 323 27.95 4.63 18.46
CA ARG A 323 28.91 3.52 18.34
C ARG A 323 29.58 3.12 19.68
N ASP A 324 29.37 3.93 20.73
CA ASP A 324 29.96 3.70 22.05
C ASP A 324 29.07 2.83 22.99
N SER A 325 27.87 2.49 22.58
CA SER A 325 26.95 1.65 23.36
C SER A 325 26.81 0.25 22.75
N ILE A 326 27.66 -0.68 23.20
CA ILE A 326 27.58 -2.17 23.11
C ILE A 326 27.69 -2.77 21.68
N PRO A 327 28.64 -3.70 21.45
CA PRO A 327 28.88 -4.31 20.15
C PRO A 327 27.92 -5.49 19.87
N ASP A 328 26.62 -5.26 19.81
CA ASP A 328 25.71 -6.25 19.23
C ASP A 328 25.48 -5.86 17.76
N ARG A 329 25.84 -6.75 16.83
CA ARG A 329 25.74 -6.56 15.37
C ARG A 329 24.32 -6.28 14.87
N ARG A 330 23.31 -6.22 15.74
CA ARG A 330 21.90 -5.92 15.45
C ARG A 330 21.55 -4.44 15.61
N ASN A 331 22.43 -3.61 16.16
CA ASN A 331 22.23 -2.18 16.34
C ASN A 331 23.01 -1.38 15.28
N GLY A 332 22.67 -1.56 14.01
CA GLY A 332 23.17 -0.73 12.91
C GLY A 332 22.38 0.56 12.77
N ASP A 333 22.89 1.51 11.98
CA ASP A 333 22.13 2.66 11.56
C ASP A 333 20.79 2.21 10.97
N SER A 334 19.72 2.97 11.22
CA SER A 334 18.37 2.69 10.72
C SER A 334 17.78 3.93 10.06
N ALA A 335 16.71 3.79 9.29
CA ALA A 335 16.04 4.94 8.70
C ALA A 335 14.55 4.94 9.04
N ILE A 336 14.06 6.11 9.42
CA ILE A 336 12.62 6.38 9.58
C ILE A 336 12.09 6.90 8.25
N PHE A 337 11.10 6.22 7.66
CA PHE A 337 10.29 6.75 6.57
C PHE A 337 8.98 7.29 7.13
N TRP A 338 8.84 8.58 7.15
CA TRP A 338 7.71 9.28 7.77
C TRP A 338 7.05 10.29 6.82
N GLY A 339 6.17 11.15 7.32
CA GLY A 339 5.45 12.14 6.52
C GLY A 339 4.18 11.58 5.86
N CYS A 340 3.82 10.33 6.14
CA CYS A 340 2.54 9.77 5.69
C CYS A 340 1.40 10.51 6.38
N SER A 341 0.53 11.19 5.62
CA SER A 341 -0.64 11.87 6.19
C SER A 341 -1.65 10.85 6.71
N TYR A 342 -1.98 10.88 7.98
CA TYR A 342 -2.88 9.93 8.62
C TYR A 342 -3.81 10.58 9.64
N LYS A 343 -5.06 10.14 9.63
CA LYS A 343 -6.06 10.57 10.60
C LYS A 343 -5.90 9.75 11.89
N THR A 344 -5.11 10.28 12.82
CA THR A 344 -4.77 9.62 14.09
C THR A 344 -5.91 9.59 15.09
N SER A 345 -6.81 10.58 15.03
CA SER A 345 -8.04 10.66 15.81
C SER A 345 -9.11 11.46 15.09
N PRO A 346 -10.38 11.46 15.54
CA PRO A 346 -11.44 12.25 14.92
C PRO A 346 -11.07 13.72 14.82
N GLY A 347 -10.97 14.23 13.59
CA GLY A 347 -10.63 15.63 13.30
C GLY A 347 -9.14 15.98 13.37
N VAL A 348 -8.26 15.04 13.71
CA VAL A 348 -6.80 15.24 13.77
C VAL A 348 -6.13 14.46 12.67
N GLU A 349 -5.45 15.15 11.77
CA GLU A 349 -4.60 14.58 10.72
C GLU A 349 -3.15 14.95 11.00
N GLU A 350 -2.27 13.97 11.07
CA GLU A 350 -0.86 14.13 11.41
C GLU A 350 0.03 13.46 10.37
N LEU A 351 1.27 13.91 10.29
CA LEU A 351 2.31 13.23 9.53
C LEU A 351 2.95 12.17 10.41
N VAL A 352 2.94 10.93 9.95
CA VAL A 352 3.37 9.77 10.73
C VAL A 352 4.36 8.90 9.95
N GLU A 353 5.21 8.16 10.66
CA GLU A 353 5.75 6.90 10.18
C GLU A 353 4.65 5.85 10.26
N SER A 354 4.47 5.02 9.24
CA SER A 354 3.39 4.05 9.18
C SER A 354 3.85 2.71 8.61
N VAL A 355 3.24 1.61 9.08
CA VAL A 355 3.62 0.27 8.58
C VAL A 355 3.32 0.10 7.09
N TRP A 356 2.23 0.71 6.58
CA TRP A 356 1.94 0.65 5.14
C TRP A 356 2.94 1.48 4.33
N GLY A 357 3.35 2.65 4.83
CA GLY A 357 4.38 3.47 4.20
C GLY A 357 5.70 2.72 4.10
N ASN A 358 6.16 2.15 5.20
CA ASN A 358 7.39 1.34 5.25
C ASN A 358 7.31 0.16 4.28
N PHE A 359 6.19 -0.58 4.27
CA PHE A 359 6.00 -1.68 3.34
C PHE A 359 6.11 -1.23 1.88
N PHE A 360 5.38 -0.19 1.47
CA PHE A 360 5.37 0.25 0.07
C PHE A 360 6.70 0.84 -0.37
N LEU A 361 7.43 1.54 0.50
CA LEU A 361 8.77 2.01 0.16
C LEU A 361 9.73 0.82 -0.04
N MET A 362 9.74 -0.14 0.88
CA MET A 362 10.55 -1.35 0.74
C MET A 362 10.18 -2.13 -0.53
N ALA A 363 8.88 -2.30 -0.79
CA ALA A 363 8.39 -3.01 -1.98
C ALA A 363 8.82 -2.31 -3.29
N ALA A 364 8.74 -0.98 -3.35
CA ALA A 364 9.19 -0.21 -4.51
C ALA A 364 10.71 -0.35 -4.72
N LEU A 365 11.50 -0.23 -3.66
CA LEU A 365 12.95 -0.44 -3.72
C LEU A 365 13.30 -1.87 -4.15
N CYS A 366 12.63 -2.88 -3.60
CA CYS A 366 12.84 -4.29 -3.96
C CYS A 366 12.40 -4.60 -5.38
N ALA A 367 11.35 -3.94 -5.90
CA ALA A 367 10.95 -4.08 -7.29
C ALA A 367 11.97 -3.44 -8.25
N LEU A 368 12.52 -2.28 -7.91
CA LEU A 368 13.55 -1.59 -8.70
C LEU A 368 14.89 -2.34 -8.70
N THR A 369 15.20 -3.08 -7.65
CA THR A 369 16.42 -3.92 -7.53
C THR A 369 16.22 -5.36 -7.98
N GLY A 370 15.00 -5.73 -8.43
CA GLY A 370 14.71 -7.05 -9.01
C GLY A 370 14.46 -8.17 -7.99
N PHE A 371 14.32 -7.88 -6.70
CA PHE A 371 14.01 -8.91 -5.70
C PHE A 371 12.57 -9.41 -5.78
N ILE A 372 11.65 -8.57 -6.22
CA ILE A 372 10.23 -8.92 -6.36
C ILE A 372 9.64 -8.38 -7.67
N GLU A 373 8.58 -9.01 -8.12
CA GLU A 373 7.73 -8.48 -9.19
C GLU A 373 6.82 -7.36 -8.64
N PRO A 374 6.80 -6.15 -9.25
CA PRO A 374 5.99 -5.03 -8.74
C PRO A 374 4.48 -5.37 -8.70
N ARG A 375 4.02 -6.33 -9.51
CA ARG A 375 2.62 -6.78 -9.52
C ARG A 375 2.21 -7.57 -8.27
N HIS A 376 3.12 -8.02 -7.44
CA HIS A 376 2.80 -8.77 -6.22
C HIS A 376 2.37 -7.86 -5.05
N CYS A 377 2.69 -6.56 -5.08
CA CYS A 377 2.46 -5.65 -3.94
C CYS A 377 1.35 -4.64 -4.18
#